data_6df59702c10cb7d7e1074272db3ae587
#
_entry.id   6df59702c10cb7d7e1074272db3ae587
#
_cell.length_a   1.000
_cell.length_b   1.000
_cell.length_c   1.000
_cell.angle_alpha   90.00
_cell.angle_beta   90.00
_cell.angle_gamma   90.00
#
_symmetry.space_group_name_H-M   'P 1'
#
loop_
_entity.id
_entity.type
_entity.pdbx_description
1 polymer ?
#
loop_
_entity_poly.entity_id
_entity_poly.type
_entity_poly.pdbx_seq_one_letter_code
_entity_poly.pdbx_strand_id
1 'polypeptide(L)'
;SVKSRGLGDVYKRQYHDRFSGIARLYGNSGSDAIRRAHVAVIGIGGVGSWSAEALARTGVGEITLVDLDDICVSNTNRQIHALSQTVGQSKVNVMAERLHTINPECHLNAEDYFLTEKTLESVLDRPLTGVIDAIDAVRPKCLLLAECVKRGIPVVTCGAAGGRNDATLIRIEDLS
;
A
#
# COMPACT_ATOMS: atom_id res chain seq x y z
N SER A 1 -33.24 28.41 9.07
CA SER A 1 -32.53 28.19 7.81
C SER A 1 -31.47 27.15 8.02
N VAL A 2 -31.65 25.96 7.48
CA VAL A 2 -30.64 24.92 7.45
C VAL A 2 -29.57 25.39 6.46
N LYS A 3 -28.43 25.87 6.96
CA LYS A 3 -27.27 26.13 6.11
C LYS A 3 -26.89 24.82 5.42
N SER A 4 -26.93 24.79 4.10
CA SER A 4 -26.37 23.71 3.31
C SER A 4 -24.90 23.54 3.69
N ARG A 5 -24.58 22.53 4.49
CA ARG A 5 -23.21 22.10 4.69
C ARG A 5 -22.69 21.65 3.33
N GLY A 6 -21.64 22.29 2.81
CA GLY A 6 -21.11 21.92 1.51
C GLY A 6 -20.70 20.45 1.47
N LEU A 7 -20.78 19.82 0.30
CA LEU A 7 -20.37 18.40 0.10
C LEU A 7 -18.98 18.13 0.72
N GLY A 8 -18.05 19.06 0.62
CA GLY A 8 -16.70 18.93 1.19
C GLY A 8 -16.68 18.78 2.72
N ASP A 9 -17.63 19.39 3.45
CA ASP A 9 -17.72 19.23 4.90
C ASP A 9 -18.29 17.87 5.30
N VAL A 10 -19.17 17.30 4.47
CA VAL A 10 -19.73 15.94 4.67
C VAL A 10 -18.64 14.90 4.50
N TYR A 11 -17.82 14.99 3.43
CA TYR A 11 -16.71 14.07 3.18
C TYR A 11 -15.63 14.17 4.26
N LYS A 12 -15.23 15.37 4.66
CA LYS A 12 -14.28 15.56 5.77
C LYS A 12 -14.76 14.90 7.07
N ARG A 13 -16.06 15.03 7.37
CA ARG A 13 -16.66 14.42 8.55
C ARG A 13 -16.63 12.89 8.44
N GLN A 14 -16.95 12.33 7.27
CA GLN A 14 -16.93 10.88 7.06
C GLN A 14 -15.51 10.30 7.22
N TYR A 15 -14.47 10.99 6.74
CA TYR A 15 -13.08 10.59 6.96
C TYR A 15 -12.73 10.58 8.45
N HIS A 16 -13.03 11.66 9.18
CA HIS A 16 -12.75 11.74 10.60
C HIS A 16 -13.51 10.69 11.41
N ASP A 17 -14.77 10.43 11.08
CA ASP A 17 -15.57 9.40 11.74
C ASP A 17 -14.97 8.00 11.49
N ARG A 18 -14.52 7.72 10.25
CA ARG A 18 -13.91 6.45 9.84
C ARG A 18 -12.56 6.21 10.52
N PHE A 19 -11.72 7.23 10.62
CA PHE A 19 -10.34 7.14 11.10
C PHE A 19 -10.10 7.82 12.45
N SER A 20 -11.16 8.03 13.25
CA SER A 20 -11.06 8.65 14.58
C SER A 20 -10.12 7.90 15.53
N GLY A 21 -10.00 6.57 15.39
CA GLY A 21 -9.05 5.76 16.14
C GLY A 21 -7.59 6.12 15.85
N ILE A 22 -7.28 6.43 14.58
CA ILE A 22 -5.95 6.87 14.15
C ILE A 22 -5.62 8.25 14.73
N ALA A 23 -6.59 9.17 14.71
CA ALA A 23 -6.42 10.48 15.32
C ALA A 23 -6.20 10.41 16.84
N ARG A 24 -6.81 9.44 17.54
CA ARG A 24 -6.53 9.21 18.96
C ARG A 24 -5.12 8.67 19.21
N LEU A 25 -4.56 7.90 18.29
CA LEU A 25 -3.23 7.30 18.42
C LEU A 25 -2.12 8.31 18.07
N TYR A 26 -2.26 9.05 16.97
CA TYR A 26 -1.22 9.92 16.42
C TYR A 26 -1.50 11.43 16.56
N GLY A 27 -2.62 11.82 17.18
CA GLY A 27 -3.11 13.19 17.23
C GLY A 27 -3.71 13.64 15.89
N ASN A 28 -4.34 14.81 15.90
CA ASN A 28 -4.97 15.37 14.69
C ASN A 28 -3.92 15.68 13.60
N SER A 29 -2.77 16.24 13.98
CA SER A 29 -1.69 16.55 13.04
C SER A 29 -1.10 15.29 12.38
N GLY A 30 -0.95 14.21 13.14
CA GLY A 30 -0.50 12.92 12.61
C GLY A 30 -1.55 12.30 11.67
N SER A 31 -2.83 12.34 12.04
CA SER A 31 -3.93 11.89 11.17
C SER A 31 -4.00 12.69 9.85
N ASP A 32 -3.80 14.00 9.93
CA ASP A 32 -3.76 14.86 8.73
C ASP A 32 -2.51 14.59 7.87
N ALA A 33 -1.37 14.25 8.48
CA ALA A 33 -0.17 13.86 7.74
C ALA A 33 -0.39 12.53 7.00
N ILE A 34 -1.00 11.54 7.66
CA ILE A 34 -1.37 10.24 7.06
C ILE A 34 -2.35 10.45 5.90
N ARG A 35 -3.35 11.31 6.06
CA ARG A 35 -4.30 11.63 4.99
C ARG A 35 -3.65 12.25 3.76
N ARG A 36 -2.55 12.98 3.92
CA ARG A 36 -1.78 13.57 2.81
C ARG A 36 -0.69 12.66 2.28
N ALA A 37 -0.42 11.55 2.95
CA ALA A 37 0.65 10.64 2.56
C ALA A 37 0.31 9.92 1.25
N HIS A 38 1.33 9.72 0.42
CA HIS A 38 1.32 8.88 -0.76
C HIS A 38 2.32 7.75 -0.56
N VAL A 39 1.85 6.51 -0.52
CA VAL A 39 2.70 5.33 -0.31
C VAL A 39 2.60 4.39 -1.51
N ALA A 40 3.75 3.99 -2.04
CA ALA A 40 3.81 2.94 -3.06
C ALA A 40 4.05 1.57 -2.40
N VAL A 41 3.28 0.56 -2.82
CA VAL A 41 3.45 -0.84 -2.42
C VAL A 41 3.85 -1.64 -3.65
N ILE A 42 5.07 -2.17 -3.63
CA ILE A 42 5.67 -2.87 -4.76
C ILE A 42 5.67 -4.37 -4.48
N GLY A 43 4.92 -5.11 -5.27
CA GLY A 43 4.61 -6.53 -5.06
C GLY A 43 3.35 -6.72 -4.22
N ILE A 44 2.26 -7.19 -4.83
CA ILE A 44 0.95 -7.39 -4.18
C ILE A 44 0.75 -8.89 -3.88
N GLY A 45 1.77 -9.47 -3.28
CA GLY A 45 1.77 -10.86 -2.82
C GLY A 45 1.28 -11.02 -1.37
N GLY A 46 1.84 -12.02 -0.67
CA GLY A 46 1.47 -12.36 0.71
C GLY A 46 1.76 -11.26 1.74
N VAL A 47 2.79 -10.43 1.51
CA VAL A 47 3.12 -9.29 2.37
C VAL A 47 2.46 -8.02 1.85
N GLY A 48 2.64 -7.69 0.56
CA GLY A 48 2.17 -6.41 0.02
C GLY A 48 0.66 -6.25 0.05
N SER A 49 -0.13 -7.31 -0.16
CA SER A 49 -1.59 -7.21 -0.09
C SER A 49 -2.09 -6.85 1.32
N TRP A 50 -1.50 -7.40 2.37
CA TRP A 50 -1.82 -7.05 3.75
C TRP A 50 -1.29 -5.66 4.13
N SER A 51 -0.11 -5.27 3.62
CA SER A 51 0.41 -3.92 3.82
C SER A 51 -0.50 -2.86 3.20
N ALA A 52 -0.95 -3.08 1.97
CA ALA A 52 -1.89 -2.19 1.29
C ALA A 52 -3.24 -2.08 2.05
N GLU A 53 -3.78 -3.20 2.53
CA GLU A 53 -4.97 -3.23 3.39
C GLU A 53 -4.76 -2.39 4.66
N ALA A 54 -3.62 -2.55 5.34
CA ALA A 54 -3.29 -1.81 6.55
C ALA A 54 -3.17 -0.30 6.29
N LEU A 55 -2.53 0.12 5.19
CA LEU A 55 -2.43 1.53 4.79
C LEU A 55 -3.81 2.15 4.56
N ALA A 56 -4.70 1.48 3.82
CA ALA A 56 -6.05 1.96 3.58
C ALA A 56 -6.85 2.09 4.89
N ARG A 57 -6.74 1.11 5.80
CA ARG A 57 -7.39 1.12 7.13
C ARG A 57 -6.79 2.15 8.08
N THR A 58 -5.55 2.57 7.84
CA THR A 58 -4.91 3.66 8.59
C THR A 58 -5.33 5.04 8.08
N GLY A 59 -5.96 5.13 6.90
CA GLY A 59 -6.45 6.37 6.32
C GLY A 59 -5.43 7.08 5.43
N VAL A 60 -4.45 6.34 4.87
CA VAL A 60 -3.52 6.91 3.88
C VAL A 60 -4.31 7.45 2.70
N GLY A 61 -3.95 8.66 2.26
CA GLY A 61 -4.72 9.39 1.25
C GLY A 61 -4.43 8.98 -0.19
N GLU A 62 -3.24 8.42 -0.46
CA GLU A 62 -2.91 7.93 -1.80
C GLU A 62 -2.05 6.66 -1.71
N ILE A 63 -2.41 5.64 -2.49
CA ILE A 63 -1.68 4.37 -2.55
C ILE A 63 -1.46 3.99 -4.00
N THR A 64 -0.20 3.76 -4.37
CA THR A 64 0.19 3.16 -5.65
C THR A 64 0.48 1.68 -5.45
N LEU A 65 -0.15 0.81 -6.21
CA LEU A 65 0.01 -0.64 -6.19
C LEU A 65 0.74 -1.06 -7.47
N VAL A 66 1.83 -1.81 -7.36
CA VAL A 66 2.60 -2.28 -8.52
C VAL A 66 2.77 -3.80 -8.46
N ASP A 67 2.21 -4.51 -9.41
CA ASP A 67 2.36 -5.97 -9.62
C ASP A 67 1.82 -6.33 -11.01
N LEU A 68 2.41 -7.28 -11.73
CA LEU A 68 1.90 -7.74 -13.03
C LEU A 68 1.12 -9.06 -12.94
N ASP A 69 1.21 -9.76 -11.80
CA ASP A 69 0.63 -11.09 -11.69
C ASP A 69 -0.90 -11.09 -11.62
N ASP A 70 -1.47 -12.16 -12.12
CA ASP A 70 -2.84 -12.53 -11.83
C ASP A 70 -2.95 -13.34 -10.54
N ILE A 71 -4.16 -13.36 -9.98
CA ILE A 71 -4.50 -14.14 -8.80
C ILE A 71 -4.59 -15.63 -9.16
N CYS A 72 -3.78 -16.45 -8.50
CA CYS A 72 -3.81 -17.90 -8.62
C CYS A 72 -4.55 -18.55 -7.43
N VAL A 73 -5.12 -19.75 -7.63
CA VAL A 73 -5.76 -20.52 -6.55
C VAL A 73 -4.80 -20.74 -5.37
N SER A 74 -3.52 -21.01 -5.65
CA SER A 74 -2.47 -21.19 -4.64
C SER A 74 -2.16 -19.95 -3.79
N ASN A 75 -2.68 -18.78 -4.16
CA ASN A 75 -2.51 -17.55 -3.39
C ASN A 75 -3.49 -17.45 -2.21
N THR A 76 -4.57 -18.23 -2.21
CA THR A 76 -5.68 -18.16 -1.24
C THR A 76 -5.22 -18.31 0.21
N ASN A 77 -4.14 -19.06 0.45
CA ASN A 77 -3.64 -19.33 1.81
C ASN A 77 -2.94 -18.12 2.48
N ARG A 78 -2.60 -17.05 1.72
CA ARG A 78 -1.79 -15.93 2.27
C ARG A 78 -2.06 -14.55 1.66
N GLN A 79 -2.77 -14.43 0.54
CA GLN A 79 -3.05 -13.16 -0.12
C GLN A 79 -4.50 -12.77 0.10
N ILE A 80 -4.74 -11.59 0.69
CA ILE A 80 -6.08 -11.18 1.16
C ILE A 80 -7.10 -11.01 0.03
N HIS A 81 -6.65 -10.67 -1.17
CA HIS A 81 -7.50 -10.47 -2.36
C HIS A 81 -7.78 -11.77 -3.13
N ALA A 82 -7.08 -12.88 -2.76
CA ALA A 82 -7.25 -14.17 -3.43
C ALA A 82 -8.47 -14.93 -2.88
N LEU A 83 -9.57 -14.77 -3.57
CA LEU A 83 -10.86 -15.42 -3.29
C LEU A 83 -11.28 -16.25 -4.51
N SER A 84 -12.22 -17.19 -4.34
CA SER A 84 -12.69 -18.06 -5.44
C SER A 84 -13.19 -17.26 -6.65
N GLN A 85 -13.84 -16.11 -6.41
CA GLN A 85 -14.36 -15.24 -7.48
C GLN A 85 -13.31 -14.32 -8.12
N THR A 86 -12.13 -14.17 -7.52
CA THR A 86 -11.08 -13.27 -8.04
C THR A 86 -9.93 -13.98 -8.73
N VAL A 87 -9.92 -15.32 -8.70
CA VAL A 87 -8.92 -16.13 -9.42
C VAL A 87 -8.92 -15.79 -10.91
N GLY A 88 -7.74 -15.56 -11.48
CA GLY A 88 -7.54 -15.18 -12.88
C GLY A 88 -7.67 -13.68 -13.16
N GLN A 89 -7.93 -12.85 -12.13
CA GLN A 89 -7.97 -11.40 -12.27
C GLN A 89 -6.65 -10.76 -11.83
N SER A 90 -6.33 -9.58 -12.36
CA SER A 90 -5.14 -8.81 -11.98
C SER A 90 -5.12 -8.49 -10.48
N LYS A 91 -4.00 -8.77 -9.82
CA LYS A 91 -3.83 -8.52 -8.37
C LYS A 91 -4.03 -7.06 -8.01
N VAL A 92 -3.43 -6.13 -8.77
CA VAL A 92 -3.51 -4.70 -8.47
C VAL A 92 -4.91 -4.15 -8.64
N ASN A 93 -5.65 -4.61 -9.65
CA ASN A 93 -7.01 -4.15 -9.90
C ASN A 93 -7.97 -4.62 -8.81
N VAL A 94 -7.95 -5.92 -8.48
CA VAL A 94 -8.78 -6.47 -7.40
C VAL A 94 -8.43 -5.84 -6.05
N MET A 95 -7.14 -5.59 -5.81
CA MET A 95 -6.73 -4.94 -4.57
C MET A 95 -7.21 -3.49 -4.51
N ALA A 96 -7.11 -2.72 -5.61
CA ALA A 96 -7.60 -1.35 -5.67
C ALA A 96 -9.11 -1.27 -5.40
N GLU A 97 -9.91 -2.13 -6.03
CA GLU A 97 -11.36 -2.21 -5.75
C GLU A 97 -11.64 -2.47 -4.27
N ARG A 98 -10.89 -3.41 -3.66
CA ARG A 98 -11.02 -3.73 -2.24
C ARG A 98 -10.66 -2.53 -1.37
N LEU A 99 -9.54 -1.84 -1.63
CA LEU A 99 -9.11 -0.67 -0.86
C LEU A 99 -10.10 0.49 -0.99
N HIS A 100 -10.70 0.66 -2.16
CA HIS A 100 -11.75 1.67 -2.36
C HIS A 100 -12.97 1.44 -1.46
N THR A 101 -13.35 0.19 -1.21
CA THR A 101 -14.45 -0.11 -0.27
C THR A 101 -14.09 0.20 1.18
N ILE A 102 -12.81 0.16 1.55
CA ILE A 102 -12.29 0.48 2.88
C ILE A 102 -12.17 2.00 3.08
N ASN A 103 -11.50 2.66 2.14
CA ASN A 103 -11.27 4.10 2.15
C ASN A 103 -11.65 4.71 0.79
N PRO A 104 -12.92 5.10 0.60
CA PRO A 104 -13.40 5.68 -0.66
C PRO A 104 -12.74 7.02 -1.03
N GLU A 105 -12.12 7.71 -0.07
CA GLU A 105 -11.39 8.97 -0.30
C GLU A 105 -9.94 8.75 -0.71
N CYS A 106 -9.42 7.51 -0.62
CA CYS A 106 -8.06 7.18 -1.03
C CYS A 106 -7.93 7.24 -2.56
N HIS A 107 -6.93 7.97 -3.04
CA HIS A 107 -6.55 7.91 -4.44
C HIS A 107 -5.73 6.64 -4.69
N LEU A 108 -6.21 5.80 -5.62
CA LEU A 108 -5.63 4.49 -5.89
C LEU A 108 -5.08 4.44 -7.30
N ASN A 109 -3.79 4.15 -7.42
CA ASN A 109 -3.10 3.93 -8.69
C ASN A 109 -2.78 2.43 -8.80
N ALA A 110 -3.45 1.71 -9.68
CA ALA A 110 -3.21 0.31 -9.98
C ALA A 110 -2.30 0.21 -11.20
N GLU A 111 -1.07 -0.22 -11.00
CA GLU A 111 -0.01 -0.27 -12.00
C GLU A 111 0.28 -1.74 -12.36
N ASP A 112 -0.29 -2.20 -13.44
CA ASP A 112 -0.25 -3.59 -13.90
C ASP A 112 0.99 -3.85 -14.77
N TYR A 113 2.18 -3.81 -14.13
CA TYR A 113 3.46 -4.08 -14.78
C TYR A 113 4.54 -4.53 -13.78
N PHE A 114 5.58 -5.20 -14.30
CA PHE A 114 6.78 -5.50 -13.51
C PHE A 114 7.64 -4.27 -13.26
N LEU A 115 8.25 -4.24 -12.08
CA LEU A 115 9.27 -3.25 -11.78
C LEU A 115 10.55 -3.57 -12.59
N THR A 116 10.89 -2.66 -13.49
CA THR A 116 12.09 -2.66 -14.32
C THR A 116 12.78 -1.30 -14.21
N GLU A 117 13.98 -1.14 -14.75
CA GLU A 117 14.65 0.16 -14.79
C GLU A 117 13.79 1.25 -15.44
N LYS A 118 13.00 0.90 -16.47
CA LYS A 118 12.13 1.85 -17.18
C LYS A 118 10.87 2.21 -16.39
N THR A 119 10.23 1.24 -15.72
CA THR A 119 9.00 1.46 -14.96
C THR A 119 9.27 2.02 -13.58
N LEU A 120 10.47 1.82 -13.04
CA LEU A 120 10.89 2.35 -11.75
C LEU A 120 10.78 3.88 -11.69
N GLU A 121 11.23 4.58 -12.75
CA GLU A 121 11.13 6.03 -12.82
C GLU A 121 9.68 6.52 -12.74
N SER A 122 8.77 5.89 -13.47
CA SER A 122 7.35 6.29 -13.47
C SER A 122 6.68 6.14 -12.08
N VAL A 123 7.19 5.24 -11.24
CA VAL A 123 6.73 5.07 -9.86
C VAL A 123 7.39 6.10 -8.93
N LEU A 124 8.72 6.23 -9.00
CA LEU A 124 9.49 7.02 -8.03
C LEU A 124 9.52 8.53 -8.32
N ASP A 125 9.11 8.96 -9.52
CA ASP A 125 8.95 10.39 -9.86
C ASP A 125 7.67 11.01 -9.26
N ARG A 126 6.80 10.20 -8.66
CA ARG A 126 5.64 10.67 -7.91
C ARG A 126 6.08 11.25 -6.55
N PRO A 127 5.30 12.17 -5.95
CA PRO A 127 5.62 12.74 -4.64
C PRO A 127 5.35 11.73 -3.52
N LEU A 128 6.16 10.67 -3.45
CA LEU A 128 6.00 9.60 -2.48
C LEU A 128 6.45 10.02 -1.08
N THR A 129 5.62 9.73 -0.08
CA THR A 129 5.99 9.81 1.33
C THR A 129 6.83 8.61 1.77
N GLY A 130 6.67 7.46 1.10
CA GLY A 130 7.46 6.27 1.34
C GLY A 130 7.09 5.12 0.42
N VAL A 131 7.91 4.08 0.45
CA VAL A 131 7.77 2.86 -0.34
C VAL A 131 7.75 1.65 0.58
N ILE A 132 6.84 0.71 0.31
CA ILE A 132 6.88 -0.64 0.88
C ILE A 132 7.32 -1.60 -0.22
N ASP A 133 8.48 -2.20 -0.04
CA ASP A 133 9.01 -3.23 -0.91
C ASP A 133 8.62 -4.62 -0.39
N ALA A 134 7.75 -5.28 -1.11
CA ALA A 134 7.30 -6.65 -0.86
C ALA A 134 7.63 -7.60 -2.03
N ILE A 135 8.64 -7.23 -2.85
CA ILE A 135 9.14 -8.06 -3.95
C ILE A 135 9.91 -9.25 -3.38
N ASP A 136 9.73 -10.43 -3.94
CA ASP A 136 10.48 -11.64 -3.58
C ASP A 136 11.77 -11.82 -4.43
N ALA A 137 11.80 -11.27 -5.65
CA ALA A 137 12.93 -11.34 -6.54
C ALA A 137 14.06 -10.37 -6.14
N VAL A 138 15.27 -10.88 -5.94
CA VAL A 138 16.42 -10.11 -5.39
C VAL A 138 16.82 -8.95 -6.29
N ARG A 139 16.93 -9.17 -7.62
CA ARG A 139 17.43 -8.14 -8.55
C ARG A 139 16.56 -6.88 -8.58
N PRO A 140 15.23 -6.94 -8.83
CA PRO A 140 14.39 -5.75 -8.80
C PRO A 140 14.29 -5.13 -7.40
N LYS A 141 14.35 -5.93 -6.33
CA LYS A 141 14.43 -5.44 -4.94
C LYS A 141 15.67 -4.56 -4.74
N CYS A 142 16.86 -5.03 -5.11
CA CYS A 142 18.10 -4.25 -4.96
C CYS A 142 18.06 -2.96 -5.79
N LEU A 143 17.50 -3.03 -7.00
CA LEU A 143 17.33 -1.86 -7.86
C LEU A 143 16.42 -0.81 -7.20
N LEU A 144 15.27 -1.22 -6.67
CA LEU A 144 14.33 -0.35 -5.97
C LEU A 144 14.97 0.32 -4.75
N LEU A 145 15.63 -0.47 -3.90
CA LEU A 145 16.27 0.03 -2.68
C LEU A 145 17.38 1.05 -3.01
N ALA A 146 18.24 0.72 -3.96
CA ALA A 146 19.32 1.63 -4.37
C ALA A 146 18.78 2.97 -4.88
N GLU A 147 17.71 2.95 -5.68
CA GLU A 147 17.13 4.17 -6.23
C GLU A 147 16.33 4.96 -5.18
N CYS A 148 15.66 4.29 -4.23
CA CYS A 148 15.02 4.96 -3.09
C CYS A 148 16.06 5.69 -2.23
N VAL A 149 17.16 5.03 -1.88
CA VAL A 149 18.27 5.64 -1.10
C VAL A 149 18.86 6.85 -1.83
N LYS A 150 19.15 6.71 -3.12
CA LYS A 150 19.70 7.79 -3.95
C LYS A 150 18.78 9.01 -4.01
N ARG A 151 17.46 8.81 -4.03
CA ARG A 151 16.43 9.87 -4.08
C ARG A 151 16.00 10.37 -2.69
N GLY A 152 16.49 9.76 -1.61
CA GLY A 152 16.07 10.08 -0.23
C GLY A 152 14.62 9.73 0.07
N ILE A 153 14.05 8.72 -0.63
CA ILE A 153 12.69 8.24 -0.39
C ILE A 153 12.73 7.19 0.71
N PRO A 154 11.99 7.36 1.83
CA PRO A 154 11.90 6.35 2.87
C PRO A 154 11.38 5.02 2.31
N VAL A 155 12.05 3.92 2.61
CA VAL A 155 11.65 2.60 2.15
C VAL A 155 11.70 1.58 3.27
N VAL A 156 10.66 0.76 3.36
CA VAL A 156 10.61 -0.43 4.21
C VAL A 156 10.63 -1.65 3.32
N THR A 157 11.62 -2.51 3.48
CA THR A 157 11.75 -3.74 2.71
C THR A 157 11.43 -4.96 3.56
N CYS A 158 10.71 -5.91 3.00
CA CYS A 158 10.44 -7.19 3.64
C CYS A 158 11.30 -8.29 3.01
N GLY A 159 12.03 -9.02 3.84
CA GLY A 159 12.76 -10.22 3.42
C GLY A 159 11.80 -11.35 3.01
N ALA A 160 12.34 -12.36 2.31
CA ALA A 160 11.59 -13.55 1.95
C ALA A 160 11.14 -14.32 3.21
N ALA A 161 9.84 -14.60 3.32
CA ALA A 161 9.23 -15.28 4.47
C ALA A 161 8.95 -16.77 4.21
N GLY A 162 9.23 -17.28 3.02
CA GLY A 162 8.97 -18.68 2.65
C GLY A 162 9.70 -19.68 3.56
N GLY A 163 8.98 -20.70 4.03
CA GLY A 163 9.53 -21.74 4.91
C GLY A 163 9.77 -21.33 6.37
N ARG A 164 9.40 -20.12 6.77
CA ARG A 164 9.51 -19.63 8.16
C ARG A 164 8.17 -19.84 8.87
N ASN A 165 8.21 -20.44 10.06
CA ASN A 165 7.04 -20.82 10.84
C ASN A 165 6.92 -20.09 12.20
N ASP A 166 7.94 -19.37 12.60
CA ASP A 166 7.97 -18.62 13.86
C ASP A 166 7.99 -17.13 13.60
N ALA A 167 6.83 -16.48 13.75
CA ALA A 167 6.67 -15.04 13.57
C ALA A 167 7.35 -14.21 14.68
N THR A 168 7.69 -14.79 15.83
CA THR A 168 8.38 -14.11 16.92
C THR A 168 9.83 -13.77 16.59
N LEU A 169 10.38 -14.39 15.56
CA LEU A 169 11.74 -14.15 15.06
C LEU A 169 11.83 -12.97 14.08
N ILE A 170 10.72 -12.31 13.77
CA ILE A 170 10.73 -11.11 12.91
C ILE A 170 11.48 -9.99 13.66
N ARG A 171 12.46 -9.40 12.97
CA ARG A 171 13.22 -8.25 13.44
C ARG A 171 13.11 -7.11 12.46
N ILE A 172 13.13 -5.89 12.98
CA ILE A 172 13.24 -4.66 12.21
C ILE A 172 14.65 -4.14 12.42
N GLU A 173 15.40 -4.01 11.33
CA GLU A 173 16.79 -3.57 11.36
C GLU A 173 17.00 -2.50 10.29
N ASP A 174 17.96 -1.60 10.52
CA ASP A 174 18.42 -0.66 9.51
C ASP A 174 19.39 -1.38 8.57
N LEU A 175 19.30 -1.07 7.26
CA LEU A 175 20.21 -1.61 6.24
C LEU A 175 21.42 -0.71 5.97
N SER A 176 21.52 0.45 6.62
CA SER A 176 22.67 1.38 6.51
C SER A 176 23.84 0.98 7.37
#